data_8d793a16aabbb7636bed1d600e196105
#
_entry.id   8d793a16aabbb7636bed1d600e196105
#
_cell.length_a   1.000
_cell.length_b   1.000
_cell.length_c   1.000
_cell.angle_alpha   90.00
_cell.angle_beta   90.00
_cell.angle_gamma   90.00
#
_symmetry.space_group_name_H-M   'P 1'
#
loop_
_entity.id
_entity.type
_entity.pdbx_description
1 polymer ?
#
loop_
_entity_poly.entity_id
_entity_poly.type
_entity_poly.pdbx_seq_one_letter_code
_entity_poly.pdbx_strand_id
1 'polypeptide(L)'
;MAAVQQTRDYSNDDPVELDELRMHNTPDNAPTPKPQNAIATPQQPRGIRLVLVTTGLILSIFLSALDSTIIATAIPSITTEFGSISNIAWYGSSYIITNAAFQSCWGKAYTYFPLKITFLLSILVFEIGNVICALAPRSEVLIFGRTLAGMGGGGIMTGAFIIIALTAGPKYRAAYMGVLGVTFGLASVVGPLMGGALTDGPGWRWCFWQAS
;
A
#
# COMPACT_ATOMS: atom_id res chain seq x y z
N MET A 1 15.90 24.13 -59.16
CA MET A 1 17.27 23.65 -58.89
C MET A 1 18.10 24.64 -58.09
N ALA A 2 17.50 25.50 -57.28
CA ALA A 2 18.17 26.57 -56.50
C ALA A 2 17.89 26.52 -54.98
N ALA A 3 17.23 25.46 -54.44
CA ALA A 3 16.87 25.37 -53.04
C ALA A 3 17.69 24.31 -52.23
N VAL A 4 18.66 23.64 -52.86
CA VAL A 4 19.45 22.56 -52.25
C VAL A 4 20.89 23.03 -51.89
N GLN A 5 21.27 24.25 -52.29
CA GLN A 5 22.63 24.76 -52.07
C GLN A 5 22.82 25.61 -50.79
N GLN A 6 21.73 25.88 -50.06
CA GLN A 6 21.76 26.80 -48.90
C GLN A 6 21.83 26.09 -47.51
N THR A 7 21.91 24.78 -47.48
CA THR A 7 22.02 24.00 -46.23
C THR A 7 23.39 23.43 -45.95
N ARG A 8 24.44 23.90 -46.67
CA ARG A 8 25.80 23.36 -46.53
C ARG A 8 26.82 24.27 -45.87
N ASP A 9 26.41 25.49 -45.47
CA ASP A 9 27.34 26.49 -44.88
C ASP A 9 27.15 26.72 -43.38
N TYR A 10 26.37 25.87 -42.67
CA TYR A 10 26.14 26.01 -41.24
C TYR A 10 26.85 24.93 -40.38
N SER A 11 27.94 24.37 -40.91
CA SER A 11 28.66 23.27 -40.23
C SER A 11 30.10 23.61 -39.83
N ASN A 12 30.42 24.89 -39.65
CA ASN A 12 31.76 25.24 -39.24
C ASN A 12 31.82 26.39 -38.21
N ASP A 13 30.83 26.46 -37.31
CA ASP A 13 30.94 27.28 -36.11
C ASP A 13 31.68 26.48 -35.05
N ASP A 14 32.92 26.83 -34.78
CA ASP A 14 33.75 26.23 -33.75
C ASP A 14 33.05 26.32 -32.40
N PRO A 15 32.97 25.22 -31.64
CA PRO A 15 32.32 25.19 -30.31
C PRO A 15 32.96 26.15 -29.30
N VAL A 16 34.15 26.62 -29.56
CA VAL A 16 34.89 27.58 -28.73
C VAL A 16 34.32 29.01 -28.84
N GLU A 17 33.83 29.43 -30.00
CA GLU A 17 33.30 30.79 -30.21
C GLU A 17 31.90 30.94 -29.57
N LEU A 18 31.10 29.87 -29.53
CA LEU A 18 29.80 29.85 -28.85
C LEU A 18 29.94 29.91 -27.33
N ASP A 19 31.01 29.39 -26.77
CA ASP A 19 31.24 29.43 -25.32
C ASP A 19 31.74 30.81 -24.87
N GLU A 20 32.56 31.51 -25.68
CA GLU A 20 32.99 32.89 -25.39
C GLU A 20 31.81 33.89 -25.47
N LEU A 21 30.95 33.77 -26.46
CA LEU A 21 29.73 34.59 -26.57
C LEU A 21 28.73 34.34 -25.42
N ARG A 22 28.73 33.15 -24.87
CA ARG A 22 27.89 32.79 -23.73
C ARG A 22 28.40 33.36 -22.41
N MET A 23 29.72 33.46 -22.25
CA MET A 23 30.34 34.04 -21.03
C MET A 23 30.25 35.57 -20.98
N HIS A 24 30.17 36.25 -22.14
CA HIS A 24 30.13 37.70 -22.17
C HIS A 24 28.72 38.31 -22.04
N ASN A 25 27.67 37.49 -22.12
CA ASN A 25 26.25 37.92 -22.05
C ASN A 25 25.50 37.51 -20.79
N THR A 26 26.19 37.08 -19.76
CA THR A 26 25.57 36.89 -18.42
C THR A 26 25.63 38.25 -17.70
N PRO A 27 24.48 38.93 -17.49
CA PRO A 27 24.47 40.10 -16.64
C PRO A 27 24.76 39.60 -15.21
N ASP A 28 25.83 40.14 -14.63
CA ASP A 28 26.39 39.86 -13.31
C ASP A 28 25.44 40.15 -12.13
N ASN A 29 24.15 40.41 -12.44
CA ASN A 29 23.07 40.72 -11.47
C ASN A 29 21.79 39.93 -11.71
N ALA A 30 21.83 38.77 -12.36
CA ALA A 30 20.68 37.88 -12.29
C ALA A 30 20.60 37.33 -10.87
N PRO A 31 19.50 37.60 -10.09
CA PRO A 31 19.31 36.97 -8.79
C PRO A 31 19.29 35.48 -9.06
N THR A 32 20.31 34.76 -8.54
CA THR A 32 20.28 33.29 -8.49
C THR A 32 18.89 32.88 -8.04
N PRO A 33 18.16 32.05 -8.82
CA PRO A 33 16.86 31.58 -8.38
C PRO A 33 17.10 30.90 -7.03
N LYS A 34 16.65 31.56 -5.95
CA LYS A 34 16.59 30.90 -4.65
C LYS A 34 15.85 29.59 -4.91
N PRO A 35 16.37 28.45 -4.44
CA PRO A 35 15.67 27.20 -4.57
C PRO A 35 14.28 27.39 -3.92
N GLN A 36 13.30 27.69 -4.78
CA GLN A 36 11.90 27.79 -4.38
C GLN A 36 11.49 26.39 -3.97
N ASN A 37 11.11 26.31 -2.71
CA ASN A 37 10.56 25.12 -2.07
C ASN A 37 11.56 23.94 -1.97
N ALA A 38 12.50 24.05 -1.07
CA ALA A 38 12.82 22.91 -0.25
C ALA A 38 11.48 22.48 0.37
N ILE A 39 10.78 21.56 -0.29
CA ILE A 39 9.73 20.73 0.34
C ILE A 39 10.39 20.30 1.64
N ALA A 40 9.87 20.81 2.77
CA ALA A 40 10.40 20.48 4.08
C ALA A 40 10.51 18.96 4.11
N THR A 41 11.72 18.44 4.02
CA THR A 41 11.96 17.01 4.12
C THR A 41 11.36 16.60 5.44
N PRO A 42 10.32 15.76 5.46
CA PRO A 42 9.73 15.31 6.72
C PRO A 42 10.87 14.83 7.58
N GLN A 43 11.01 15.34 8.80
CA GLN A 43 12.07 14.92 9.72
C GLN A 43 12.00 13.41 9.81
N GLN A 44 12.97 12.73 9.20
CA GLN A 44 13.00 11.27 9.20
C GLN A 44 13.07 10.82 10.66
N PRO A 45 12.08 10.04 11.13
CA PRO A 45 12.13 9.52 12.48
C PRO A 45 13.41 8.71 12.63
N ARG A 46 14.25 9.07 13.61
CA ARG A 46 15.54 8.42 13.89
C ARG A 46 15.42 7.52 15.12
N GLY A 47 16.16 6.42 15.10
CA GLY A 47 16.26 5.52 16.25
C GLY A 47 14.98 4.73 16.55
N ILE A 48 14.61 4.66 17.82
CA ILE A 48 13.52 3.84 18.35
C ILE A 48 12.17 4.14 17.70
N ARG A 49 11.90 5.40 17.34
CA ARG A 49 10.66 5.81 16.70
C ARG A 49 10.50 5.19 15.30
N LEU A 50 11.58 5.09 14.53
CA LEU A 50 11.58 4.42 13.23
C LEU A 50 11.27 2.93 13.38
N VAL A 51 11.92 2.27 14.35
CA VAL A 51 11.71 0.84 14.64
C VAL A 51 10.25 0.58 15.02
N LEU A 52 9.68 1.37 15.91
CA LEU A 52 8.29 1.21 16.35
C LEU A 52 7.29 1.37 15.18
N VAL A 53 7.48 2.41 14.36
CA VAL A 53 6.62 2.63 13.18
C VAL A 53 6.74 1.45 12.20
N THR A 54 7.95 1.03 11.87
CA THR A 54 8.17 -0.09 10.95
C THR A 54 7.58 -1.40 11.47
N THR A 55 7.77 -1.70 12.76
CA THR A 55 7.20 -2.90 13.38
C THR A 55 5.67 -2.87 13.35
N GLY A 56 5.05 -1.71 13.67
CA GLY A 56 3.60 -1.55 13.57
C GLY A 56 3.07 -1.74 12.15
N LEU A 57 3.78 -1.24 11.13
CA LEU A 57 3.43 -1.44 9.72
C LEU A 57 3.52 -2.92 9.31
N ILE A 58 4.62 -3.59 9.68
CA ILE A 58 4.83 -5.01 9.39
C ILE A 58 3.71 -5.83 10.02
N LEU A 59 3.36 -5.57 11.28
CA LEU A 59 2.32 -6.28 11.99
C LEU A 59 0.94 -6.06 11.33
N SER A 60 0.59 -4.81 10.98
CA SER A 60 -0.67 -4.50 10.32
C SER A 60 -0.80 -5.19 8.95
N ILE A 61 0.28 -5.23 8.17
CA ILE A 61 0.29 -5.93 6.89
C ILE A 61 0.21 -7.44 7.08
N PHE A 62 0.93 -7.96 8.08
CA PHE A 62 0.89 -9.38 8.40
C PHE A 62 -0.52 -9.84 8.75
N LEU A 63 -1.22 -9.11 9.62
CA LEU A 63 -2.61 -9.40 10.00
C LEU A 63 -3.56 -9.31 8.80
N SER A 64 -3.44 -8.26 7.97
CA SER A 64 -4.28 -8.12 6.77
C SER A 64 -3.99 -9.22 5.72
N ALA A 65 -2.74 -9.62 5.54
CA ALA A 65 -2.36 -10.70 4.65
C ALA A 65 -2.83 -12.06 5.19
N LEU A 66 -2.72 -12.28 6.50
CA LEU A 66 -3.18 -13.48 7.16
C LEU A 66 -4.70 -13.62 7.04
N ASP A 67 -5.46 -12.56 7.30
CA ASP A 67 -6.91 -12.52 7.11
C ASP A 67 -7.34 -12.90 5.68
N SER A 68 -6.61 -12.40 4.67
CA SER A 68 -6.91 -12.71 3.27
C SER A 68 -6.64 -14.17 2.89
N THR A 69 -5.69 -14.83 3.55
CA THR A 69 -5.26 -16.20 3.22
C THR A 69 -5.95 -17.27 4.07
N ILE A 70 -6.29 -16.95 5.32
CA ILE A 70 -6.91 -17.89 6.27
C ILE A 70 -8.31 -18.33 5.82
N ILE A 71 -9.03 -17.46 5.09
CA ILE A 71 -10.39 -17.74 4.62
C ILE A 71 -10.45 -18.99 3.72
N ALA A 72 -9.40 -19.26 2.94
CA ALA A 72 -9.36 -20.38 2.00
C ALA A 72 -9.54 -21.72 2.71
N THR A 73 -9.00 -21.88 3.91
CA THR A 73 -9.13 -23.10 4.72
C THR A 73 -10.44 -23.13 5.54
N ALA A 74 -11.03 -21.98 5.82
CA ALA A 74 -12.29 -21.87 6.55
C ALA A 74 -13.54 -22.09 5.65
N ILE A 75 -13.43 -21.91 4.33
CA ILE A 75 -14.55 -22.05 3.38
C ILE A 75 -15.34 -23.35 3.55
N PRO A 76 -14.74 -24.56 3.64
CA PRO A 76 -15.49 -25.81 3.77
C PRO A 76 -16.39 -25.81 5.02
N SER A 77 -15.87 -25.40 6.17
CA SER A 77 -16.62 -25.34 7.43
C SER A 77 -17.73 -24.30 7.38
N ILE A 78 -17.46 -23.11 6.82
CA ILE A 78 -18.43 -22.03 6.63
C ILE A 78 -19.59 -22.51 5.74
N THR A 79 -19.25 -23.18 4.64
CA THR A 79 -20.24 -23.68 3.67
C THR A 79 -21.12 -24.77 4.28
N THR A 80 -20.54 -25.66 5.09
CA THR A 80 -21.28 -26.71 5.77
C THR A 80 -22.24 -26.12 6.81
N GLU A 81 -21.83 -25.11 7.58
CA GLU A 81 -22.66 -24.48 8.60
C GLU A 81 -23.81 -23.67 8.01
N PHE A 82 -23.55 -22.88 6.93
CA PHE A 82 -24.61 -22.06 6.33
C PHE A 82 -25.42 -22.76 5.24
N GLY A 83 -25.03 -23.96 4.80
CA GLY A 83 -25.68 -24.70 3.71
C GLY A 83 -25.73 -23.96 2.35
N SER A 84 -24.81 -23.00 2.16
CA SER A 84 -24.85 -22.05 1.05
C SER A 84 -23.67 -22.23 0.09
N ILE A 85 -23.79 -23.20 -0.82
CA ILE A 85 -22.78 -23.49 -1.83
C ILE A 85 -22.66 -22.35 -2.86
N SER A 86 -23.75 -21.66 -3.18
CA SER A 86 -23.79 -20.57 -4.17
C SER A 86 -22.93 -19.35 -3.75
N ASN A 87 -22.70 -19.14 -2.47
CA ASN A 87 -22.00 -17.98 -1.94
C ASN A 87 -20.48 -18.18 -1.74
N ILE A 88 -19.96 -19.39 -2.00
CA ILE A 88 -18.56 -19.75 -1.77
C ILE A 88 -17.60 -18.76 -2.43
N ALA A 89 -17.84 -18.42 -3.70
CA ALA A 89 -17.02 -17.50 -4.45
C ALA A 89 -16.97 -16.09 -3.83
N TRP A 90 -18.06 -15.65 -3.19
CA TRP A 90 -18.18 -14.33 -2.61
C TRP A 90 -17.42 -14.17 -1.29
N TYR A 91 -17.18 -15.23 -0.53
CA TYR A 91 -16.44 -15.15 0.74
C TYR A 91 -15.02 -14.63 0.59
N GLY A 92 -14.32 -15.04 -0.49
CA GLY A 92 -12.97 -14.54 -0.80
C GLY A 92 -13.00 -13.33 -1.73
N SER A 93 -13.79 -13.38 -2.82
CA SER A 93 -13.78 -12.36 -3.87
C SER A 93 -14.25 -10.99 -3.38
N SER A 94 -15.24 -10.93 -2.46
CA SER A 94 -15.72 -9.65 -1.92
C SER A 94 -14.60 -8.84 -1.25
N TYR A 95 -13.73 -9.50 -0.51
CA TYR A 95 -12.56 -8.87 0.11
C TYR A 95 -11.59 -8.33 -0.95
N ILE A 96 -11.21 -9.16 -1.93
CA ILE A 96 -10.22 -8.79 -2.96
C ILE A 96 -10.73 -7.65 -3.82
N ILE A 97 -12.00 -7.71 -4.25
CA ILE A 97 -12.62 -6.68 -5.10
C ILE A 97 -12.65 -5.33 -4.37
N THR A 98 -13.12 -5.31 -3.12
CA THR A 98 -13.20 -4.08 -2.34
C THR A 98 -11.83 -3.56 -1.95
N ASN A 99 -10.88 -4.42 -1.63
CA ASN A 99 -9.50 -4.04 -1.39
C ASN A 99 -8.92 -3.29 -2.62
N ALA A 100 -9.04 -3.86 -3.82
CA ALA A 100 -8.54 -3.24 -5.05
C ALA A 100 -9.29 -1.94 -5.40
N ALA A 101 -10.62 -1.92 -5.28
CA ALA A 101 -11.44 -0.77 -5.61
C ALA A 101 -11.15 0.45 -4.71
N PHE A 102 -10.98 0.21 -3.41
CA PHE A 102 -10.77 1.29 -2.45
C PHE A 102 -9.33 1.76 -2.31
N GLN A 103 -8.33 1.05 -2.87
CA GLN A 103 -6.93 1.50 -2.86
C GLN A 103 -6.76 2.92 -3.42
N SER A 104 -7.44 3.23 -4.54
CA SER A 104 -7.38 4.56 -5.16
C SER A 104 -8.04 5.64 -4.29
N CYS A 105 -9.14 5.31 -3.60
CA CYS A 105 -9.80 6.23 -2.67
C CYS A 105 -8.90 6.53 -1.46
N TRP A 106 -8.28 5.50 -0.88
CA TRP A 106 -7.33 5.65 0.21
C TRP A 106 -6.09 6.44 -0.22
N GLY A 107 -5.57 6.20 -1.43
CA GLY A 107 -4.45 6.98 -1.98
C GLY A 107 -4.75 8.48 -1.98
N LYS A 108 -5.97 8.89 -2.39
CA LYS A 108 -6.42 10.28 -2.30
C LYS A 108 -6.60 10.73 -0.85
N ALA A 109 -7.19 9.92 0.01
CA ALA A 109 -7.37 10.26 1.42
C ALA A 109 -6.02 10.56 2.11
N TYR A 110 -4.99 9.78 1.83
CA TYR A 110 -3.63 10.02 2.35
C TYR A 110 -2.98 11.31 1.83
N THR A 111 -3.48 11.89 0.75
CA THR A 111 -2.98 13.18 0.22
C THR A 111 -3.60 14.37 0.94
N TYR A 112 -4.89 14.27 1.34
CA TYR A 112 -5.63 15.38 1.93
C TYR A 112 -5.65 15.38 3.45
N PHE A 113 -5.56 14.19 4.08
CA PHE A 113 -5.67 14.05 5.52
C PHE A 113 -4.33 13.68 6.18
N PRO A 114 -4.16 13.95 7.48
CA PRO A 114 -2.96 13.57 8.21
C PRO A 114 -2.72 12.06 8.14
N LEU A 115 -1.54 11.66 7.70
CA LEU A 115 -1.12 10.28 7.45
C LEU A 115 -1.47 9.32 8.61
N LYS A 116 -1.21 9.74 9.86
CA LYS A 116 -1.49 8.96 11.06
C LYS A 116 -2.97 8.66 11.23
N ILE A 117 -3.82 9.68 11.06
CA ILE A 117 -5.28 9.54 11.26
C ILE A 117 -5.87 8.64 10.19
N THR A 118 -5.46 8.84 8.93
CA THR A 118 -5.93 8.03 7.81
C THR A 118 -5.53 6.57 7.96
N PHE A 119 -4.30 6.28 8.43
CA PHE A 119 -3.85 4.93 8.67
C PHE A 119 -4.62 4.25 9.82
N LEU A 120 -4.83 4.96 10.94
CA LEU A 120 -5.63 4.44 12.04
C LEU A 120 -7.09 4.20 11.64
N LEU A 121 -7.65 5.08 10.80
CA LEU A 121 -9.00 4.90 10.27
C LEU A 121 -9.10 3.65 9.39
N SER A 122 -8.09 3.37 8.55
CA SER A 122 -8.08 2.16 7.73
C SER A 122 -7.99 0.89 8.57
N ILE A 123 -7.20 0.89 9.65
CA ILE A 123 -7.15 -0.21 10.62
C ILE A 123 -8.51 -0.38 11.30
N LEU A 124 -9.12 0.70 11.77
CA LEU A 124 -10.42 0.65 12.45
C LEU A 124 -11.51 0.06 11.55
N VAL A 125 -11.55 0.45 10.27
CA VAL A 125 -12.49 -0.13 9.29
C VAL A 125 -12.23 -1.62 9.08
N PHE A 126 -10.96 -2.03 9.02
CA PHE A 126 -10.55 -3.42 8.90
C PHE A 126 -11.01 -4.25 10.11
N GLU A 127 -10.77 -3.76 11.31
CA GLU A 127 -11.16 -4.42 12.57
C GLU A 127 -12.68 -4.56 12.69
N ILE A 128 -13.44 -3.50 12.38
CA ILE A 128 -14.92 -3.58 12.37
C ILE A 128 -15.39 -4.66 11.39
N GLY A 129 -14.79 -4.75 10.21
CA GLY A 129 -15.09 -5.79 9.23
C GLY A 129 -14.86 -7.20 9.78
N ASN A 130 -13.74 -7.43 10.47
CA ASN A 130 -13.39 -8.72 11.07
C ASN A 130 -14.32 -9.09 12.23
N VAL A 131 -14.68 -8.14 13.08
CA VAL A 131 -15.66 -8.35 14.15
C VAL A 131 -17.03 -8.75 13.59
N ILE A 132 -17.48 -8.09 12.51
CA ILE A 132 -18.72 -8.47 11.82
C ILE A 132 -18.63 -9.90 11.26
N CYS A 133 -17.50 -10.27 10.67
CA CYS A 133 -17.26 -11.62 10.16
C CYS A 133 -17.31 -12.67 11.29
N ALA A 134 -16.66 -12.39 12.42
CA ALA A 134 -16.62 -13.28 13.58
C ALA A 134 -18.02 -13.52 14.20
N LEU A 135 -18.86 -12.49 14.19
CA LEU A 135 -20.21 -12.53 14.74
C LEU A 135 -21.29 -12.88 13.70
N ALA A 136 -20.93 -13.19 12.46
CA ALA A 136 -21.88 -13.41 11.38
C ALA A 136 -22.81 -14.60 11.64
N PRO A 137 -24.16 -14.38 11.71
CA PRO A 137 -25.13 -15.44 11.87
C PRO A 137 -25.59 -16.06 10.54
N ARG A 138 -25.29 -15.38 9.40
CA ARG A 138 -25.71 -15.77 8.05
C ARG A 138 -24.61 -15.45 7.04
N SER A 139 -24.66 -16.14 5.90
CA SER A 139 -23.73 -15.97 4.78
C SER A 139 -23.64 -14.51 4.28
N GLU A 140 -24.78 -13.81 4.17
CA GLU A 140 -24.81 -12.44 3.67
C GLU A 140 -24.08 -11.46 4.61
N VAL A 141 -24.21 -11.65 5.91
CA VAL A 141 -23.53 -10.84 6.93
C VAL A 141 -22.01 -11.07 6.86
N LEU A 142 -21.60 -12.31 6.64
CA LEU A 142 -20.19 -12.65 6.44
C LEU A 142 -19.63 -11.94 5.20
N ILE A 143 -20.34 -11.97 4.07
CA ILE A 143 -19.93 -11.29 2.83
C ILE A 143 -19.83 -9.77 3.04
N PHE A 144 -20.79 -9.17 3.75
CA PHE A 144 -20.75 -7.76 4.11
C PHE A 144 -19.52 -7.42 4.98
N GLY A 145 -19.24 -8.23 6.00
CA GLY A 145 -18.05 -8.07 6.84
C GLY A 145 -16.75 -8.17 6.02
N ARG A 146 -16.67 -9.14 5.10
CA ARG A 146 -15.53 -9.29 4.18
C ARG A 146 -15.34 -8.09 3.26
N THR A 147 -16.45 -7.51 2.77
CA THR A 147 -16.43 -6.28 1.97
C THR A 147 -15.84 -5.12 2.77
N LEU A 148 -16.26 -4.97 4.02
CA LEU A 148 -15.77 -3.90 4.90
C LEU A 148 -14.30 -4.12 5.30
N ALA A 149 -13.93 -5.36 5.66
CA ALA A 149 -12.53 -5.72 5.94
C ALA A 149 -11.62 -5.47 4.73
N GLY A 150 -12.07 -5.84 3.52
CA GLY A 150 -11.33 -5.57 2.29
C GLY A 150 -11.12 -4.08 2.03
N MET A 151 -12.12 -3.24 2.30
CA MET A 151 -12.00 -1.78 2.20
C MET A 151 -10.92 -1.25 3.16
N GLY A 152 -10.91 -1.69 4.41
CA GLY A 152 -9.87 -1.33 5.39
C GLY A 152 -8.48 -1.85 5.01
N GLY A 153 -8.40 -3.11 4.57
CA GLY A 153 -7.16 -3.76 4.12
C GLY A 153 -6.49 -3.03 2.96
N GLY A 154 -7.27 -2.50 2.00
CA GLY A 154 -6.77 -1.64 0.92
C GLY A 154 -6.13 -0.36 1.44
N GLY A 155 -6.69 0.23 2.51
CA GLY A 155 -6.12 1.39 3.20
C GLY A 155 -4.82 1.09 3.93
N ILE A 156 -4.75 -0.04 4.63
CA ILE A 156 -3.55 -0.51 5.34
C ILE A 156 -2.40 -0.70 4.34
N MET A 157 -2.67 -1.41 3.23
CA MET A 157 -1.66 -1.68 2.20
C MET A 157 -1.14 -0.39 1.56
N THR A 158 -2.05 0.48 1.12
CA THR A 158 -1.69 1.79 0.52
C THR A 158 -0.93 2.66 1.51
N GLY A 159 -1.41 2.74 2.75
CA GLY A 159 -0.79 3.54 3.81
C GLY A 159 0.63 3.06 4.15
N ALA A 160 0.83 1.75 4.22
CA ALA A 160 2.15 1.19 4.50
C ALA A 160 3.17 1.55 3.42
N PHE A 161 2.82 1.45 2.14
CA PHE A 161 3.69 1.87 1.04
C PHE A 161 4.02 3.36 1.12
N ILE A 162 3.03 4.23 1.40
CA ILE A 162 3.22 5.67 1.52
C ILE A 162 4.10 6.00 2.72
N ILE A 163 3.85 5.41 3.89
CA ILE A 163 4.62 5.67 5.10
C ILE A 163 6.09 5.26 4.90
N ILE A 164 6.35 4.09 4.32
CA ILE A 164 7.71 3.66 4.00
C ILE A 164 8.36 4.60 2.99
N ALA A 165 7.64 5.02 1.95
CA ALA A 165 8.17 5.95 0.96
C ALA A 165 8.58 7.30 1.55
N LEU A 166 7.90 7.75 2.62
CA LEU A 166 8.17 9.01 3.30
C LEU A 166 9.22 8.87 4.42
N THR A 167 9.27 7.72 5.10
CA THR A 167 10.14 7.51 6.26
C THR A 167 11.48 6.87 5.92
N ALA A 168 11.51 5.98 4.92
CA ALA A 168 12.73 5.35 4.48
C ALA A 168 13.51 6.25 3.53
N GLY A 169 14.79 6.48 3.82
CA GLY A 169 15.70 7.17 2.90
C GLY A 169 15.80 6.42 1.55
N PRO A 170 16.13 7.12 0.45
CA PRO A 170 16.16 6.52 -0.90
C PRO A 170 16.96 5.22 -0.98
N LYS A 171 18.07 5.14 -0.23
CA LYS A 171 18.98 3.99 -0.18
C LYS A 171 18.31 2.73 0.40
N TYR A 172 17.43 2.89 1.39
CA TYR A 172 16.83 1.77 2.14
C TYR A 172 15.40 1.44 1.71
N ARG A 173 14.78 2.27 0.86
CA ARG A 173 13.39 2.12 0.41
C ARG A 173 13.13 0.73 -0.19
N ALA A 174 14.02 0.27 -1.08
CA ALA A 174 13.90 -1.06 -1.70
C ALA A 174 13.95 -2.19 -0.66
N ALA A 175 14.81 -2.08 0.35
CA ALA A 175 14.91 -3.09 1.42
C ALA A 175 13.61 -3.16 2.25
N TYR A 176 13.04 -2.02 2.64
CA TYR A 176 11.77 -2.00 3.37
C TYR A 176 10.60 -2.53 2.53
N MET A 177 10.56 -2.24 1.23
CA MET A 177 9.56 -2.84 0.32
C MET A 177 9.74 -4.36 0.23
N GLY A 178 10.99 -4.85 0.22
CA GLY A 178 11.29 -6.28 0.30
C GLY A 178 10.78 -6.93 1.58
N VAL A 179 10.94 -6.26 2.73
CA VAL A 179 10.42 -6.75 4.02
C VAL A 179 8.90 -6.90 3.99
N LEU A 180 8.16 -5.95 3.38
CA LEU A 180 6.70 -6.09 3.21
C LEU A 180 6.34 -7.30 2.36
N GLY A 181 7.08 -7.54 1.27
CA GLY A 181 6.89 -8.72 0.42
C GLY A 181 7.14 -10.04 1.16
N VAL A 182 8.21 -10.11 1.96
CA VAL A 182 8.51 -11.27 2.81
C VAL A 182 7.40 -11.48 3.86
N THR A 183 6.91 -10.40 4.47
CA THR A 183 5.81 -10.45 5.44
C THR A 183 4.55 -11.07 4.82
N PHE A 184 4.19 -10.64 3.61
CA PHE A 184 3.06 -11.21 2.86
C PHE A 184 3.30 -12.69 2.51
N GLY A 185 4.52 -13.04 2.07
CA GLY A 185 4.92 -14.42 1.81
C GLY A 185 4.83 -15.33 3.05
N LEU A 186 5.25 -14.83 4.22
CA LEU A 186 5.11 -15.56 5.48
C LEU A 186 3.63 -15.76 5.85
N ALA A 187 2.81 -14.73 5.72
CA ALA A 187 1.38 -14.81 5.99
C ALA A 187 0.67 -15.83 5.08
N SER A 188 1.10 -15.96 3.81
CA SER A 188 0.52 -16.93 2.88
C SER A 188 0.79 -18.39 3.24
N VAL A 189 1.85 -18.67 4.02
CA VAL A 189 2.17 -20.01 4.55
C VAL A 189 1.50 -20.21 5.91
N VAL A 190 1.60 -19.23 6.79
CA VAL A 190 1.06 -19.30 8.16
C VAL A 190 -0.48 -19.31 8.14
N GLY A 191 -1.10 -18.56 7.23
CA GLY A 191 -2.57 -18.43 7.12
C GLY A 191 -3.28 -19.78 6.99
N PRO A 192 -2.98 -20.60 5.98
CA PRO A 192 -3.59 -21.93 5.85
C PRO A 192 -3.30 -22.85 7.02
N LEU A 193 -2.10 -22.83 7.61
CA LEU A 193 -1.76 -23.64 8.77
C LEU A 193 -2.60 -23.26 9.99
N MET A 194 -2.68 -21.99 10.29
CA MET A 194 -3.49 -21.48 11.41
C MET A 194 -4.98 -21.65 11.14
N GLY A 195 -5.42 -21.39 9.91
CA GLY A 195 -6.81 -21.56 9.50
C GLY A 195 -7.29 -23.00 9.63
N GLY A 196 -6.47 -23.98 9.23
CA GLY A 196 -6.75 -25.39 9.44
C GLY A 196 -6.86 -25.74 10.94
N ALA A 197 -5.84 -25.37 11.72
CA ALA A 197 -5.81 -25.66 13.16
C ALA A 197 -6.98 -25.02 13.93
N LEU A 198 -7.36 -23.78 13.59
CA LEU A 198 -8.48 -23.09 14.23
C LEU A 198 -9.83 -23.63 13.77
N THR A 199 -9.95 -24.03 12.52
CA THR A 199 -11.20 -24.60 11.97
C THR A 199 -11.49 -25.98 12.55
N ASP A 200 -10.45 -26.82 12.74
CA ASP A 200 -10.58 -28.15 13.32
C ASP A 200 -10.74 -28.12 14.84
N GLY A 201 -10.38 -27.03 15.51
CA GLY A 201 -10.44 -26.87 16.95
C GLY A 201 -11.63 -26.02 17.42
N PRO A 202 -11.43 -24.74 17.78
CA PRO A 202 -12.48 -23.89 18.36
C PRO A 202 -13.53 -23.41 17.35
N GLY A 203 -13.28 -23.59 16.04
CA GLY A 203 -14.18 -23.22 14.96
C GLY A 203 -13.68 -22.04 14.11
N TRP A 204 -14.20 -21.94 12.87
CA TRP A 204 -13.79 -20.96 11.86
C TRP A 204 -13.96 -19.48 12.30
N ARG A 205 -14.87 -19.19 13.25
CA ARG A 205 -15.07 -17.83 13.78
C ARG A 205 -13.82 -17.27 14.46
N TRP A 206 -12.99 -18.13 15.07
CA TRP A 206 -11.73 -17.75 15.70
C TRP A 206 -10.69 -17.23 14.71
N CYS A 207 -10.82 -17.62 13.44
CA CYS A 207 -9.96 -17.07 12.38
C CYS A 207 -10.09 -15.55 12.26
N PHE A 208 -11.28 -14.99 12.49
CA PHE A 208 -11.54 -13.56 12.44
C PHE A 208 -11.24 -12.85 13.76
N TRP A 209 -11.49 -13.52 14.89
CA TRP A 209 -11.10 -12.97 16.19
C TRP A 209 -9.60 -12.78 16.36
N GLN A 210 -8.81 -13.59 15.73
CA GLN A 210 -7.36 -13.45 15.77
C GLN A 210 -6.84 -12.21 15.01
N ALA A 211 -7.59 -11.75 14.00
CA ALA A 211 -7.22 -10.60 13.20
C ALA A 211 -7.71 -9.26 13.81
N SER A 212 -8.62 -9.31 14.79
CA SER A 212 -9.08 -8.15 15.57
C SER A 212 -8.39 -8.09 16.93
#